data_96a5dc87323b7ad26450dd85c7c6d171
#
_entry.id   96a5dc87323b7ad26450dd85c7c6d171
#
_cell.length_a   1.000
_cell.length_b   1.000
_cell.length_c   1.000
_cell.angle_alpha   90.00
_cell.angle_beta   90.00
_cell.angle_gamma   90.00
#
_symmetry.space_group_name_H-M   'P 1'
#
loop_
_entity.id
_entity.type
_entity.pdbx_description
1 polymer ?
#
loop_
_entity_poly.entity_id
_entity_poly.type
_entity_poly.pdbx_seq_one_letter_code
_entity_poly.pdbx_strand_id
1 'polypeptide(L)'
;VDQVCYSCTYQRVRCKDNLLGRHFDRGNPLFEFVNIREQCAWAHDDDPAAATEAASAMIAAAVAKARLSAARPSVSPPLIKTALILGNSQAAAVCQKALSVQGIQAARLRNTPQEIRQTPDHFTALTDKATLWNGSALVLAPRDEQEYDRIRAVFDTAGRQPRIRAQWGSATTHRPGVFLCDPAADPTLTGMAAAARSAAWLAYQNPWLGVVTYGVDPQRCRGCGDCEQVCEFGAIQLQGEGEARLAWIDPAICQGDGTCATRCPAGAISTGHLTSRQIEAMLEALLA
;
A
#
# COMPACT_ATOMS: atom_id res chain seq x y z
N VAL A 1 -29.11 -24.88 8.31
CA VAL A 1 -28.47 -24.10 7.22
C VAL A 1 -27.32 -23.37 7.81
N ASP A 2 -26.12 -23.99 7.72
CA ASP A 2 -24.89 -23.42 8.28
C ASP A 2 -24.30 -22.41 7.31
N GLN A 3 -25.04 -21.37 7.00
CA GLN A 3 -24.47 -20.25 6.27
C GLN A 3 -23.84 -19.29 7.27
N VAL A 4 -22.52 -19.37 7.37
CA VAL A 4 -21.75 -18.34 8.06
C VAL A 4 -21.98 -17.02 7.35
N CYS A 5 -22.79 -16.17 7.95
CA CYS A 5 -23.01 -14.82 7.46
C CYS A 5 -21.78 -13.97 7.83
N TYR A 6 -20.90 -13.77 6.87
CA TYR A 6 -19.80 -12.85 7.06
C TYR A 6 -20.31 -11.41 7.07
N SER A 7 -19.80 -10.60 7.98
CA SER A 7 -20.12 -9.19 8.08
C SER A 7 -19.68 -8.42 6.83
N CYS A 8 -20.34 -7.32 6.53
CA CYS A 8 -19.93 -6.42 5.44
C CYS A 8 -18.53 -5.86 5.66
N THR A 9 -18.12 -5.64 6.90
CA THR A 9 -16.76 -5.22 7.25
C THR A 9 -15.75 -6.28 6.80
N TYR A 10 -16.01 -7.55 7.07
CA TYR A 10 -15.13 -8.64 6.67
C TYR A 10 -15.09 -8.86 5.15
N GLN A 11 -16.23 -8.74 4.47
CA GLN A 11 -16.34 -8.98 3.03
C GLN A 11 -16.00 -7.77 2.16
N ARG A 12 -15.79 -6.61 2.76
CA ARG A 12 -15.55 -5.34 2.05
C ARG A 12 -14.48 -5.46 0.96
N VAL A 13 -13.36 -6.08 1.27
CA VAL A 13 -12.24 -6.26 0.32
C VAL A 13 -12.69 -7.12 -0.86
N ARG A 14 -13.37 -8.23 -0.58
CA ARG A 14 -13.87 -9.17 -1.62
C ARG A 14 -14.90 -8.51 -2.53
N CYS A 15 -15.83 -7.73 -1.97
CA CYS A 15 -16.82 -6.99 -2.75
C CYS A 15 -16.13 -5.94 -3.64
N LYS A 16 -15.14 -5.23 -3.08
CA LYS A 16 -14.34 -4.26 -3.81
C LYS A 16 -13.60 -4.91 -4.98
N ASP A 17 -12.92 -6.02 -4.75
CA ASP A 17 -12.17 -6.73 -5.78
C ASP A 17 -13.07 -7.26 -6.90
N ASN A 18 -14.27 -7.75 -6.55
CA ASN A 18 -15.25 -8.22 -7.54
C ASN A 18 -15.77 -7.07 -8.41
N LEU A 19 -16.06 -5.92 -7.82
CA LEU A 19 -16.52 -4.74 -8.57
C LEU A 19 -15.42 -4.20 -9.48
N LEU A 20 -14.22 -4.01 -8.95
CA LEU A 20 -13.07 -3.46 -9.68
C LEU A 20 -12.58 -4.40 -10.77
N GLY A 21 -12.61 -5.72 -10.52
CA GLY A 21 -12.14 -6.73 -11.47
C GLY A 21 -13.03 -6.90 -12.71
N ARG A 22 -14.31 -6.54 -12.62
CA ARG A 22 -15.30 -6.84 -13.66
C ARG A 22 -15.84 -5.65 -14.44
N HIS A 23 -15.96 -4.47 -13.82
CA HIS A 23 -16.79 -3.39 -14.34
C HIS A 23 -16.14 -2.02 -14.36
N PHE A 24 -14.99 -1.84 -13.74
CA PHE A 24 -14.33 -0.53 -13.66
C PHE A 24 -12.93 -0.61 -14.23
N ASP A 25 -12.59 0.41 -15.02
CA ASP A 25 -11.19 0.66 -15.36
C ASP A 25 -10.40 0.79 -14.05
N ARG A 26 -9.38 -0.05 -13.91
CA ARG A 26 -8.58 -0.14 -12.68
C ARG A 26 -7.86 1.17 -12.33
N GLY A 27 -7.98 2.17 -13.20
CA GLY A 27 -7.29 3.44 -13.06
C GLY A 27 -7.76 4.34 -11.94
N ASN A 28 -9.05 4.40 -11.60
CA ASN A 28 -9.54 5.23 -10.48
C ASN A 28 -11.07 5.18 -10.24
N PRO A 29 -11.63 4.10 -9.71
CA PRO A 29 -13.04 4.10 -9.41
C PRO A 29 -13.33 4.97 -8.19
N LEU A 30 -14.14 5.99 -8.39
CA LEU A 30 -14.74 6.76 -7.30
C LEU A 30 -15.96 6.00 -6.78
N PHE A 31 -15.79 5.29 -5.69
CA PHE A 31 -16.89 4.60 -5.01
C PHE A 31 -16.71 4.64 -3.50
N GLU A 32 -17.85 4.66 -2.81
CA GLU A 32 -17.92 4.58 -1.36
C GLU A 32 -18.64 3.29 -0.94
N PHE A 33 -18.21 2.74 0.20
CA PHE A 33 -18.85 1.58 0.80
C PHE A 33 -19.67 1.98 2.02
N VAL A 34 -20.93 1.58 2.03
CA VAL A 34 -21.83 1.77 3.17
C VAL A 34 -22.16 0.41 3.77
N ASN A 35 -21.92 0.24 5.06
CA ASN A 35 -22.18 -1.00 5.78
C ASN A 35 -23.60 -1.01 6.38
N ILE A 36 -24.60 -1.17 5.52
CA ILE A 36 -26.01 -1.17 5.96
C ILE A 36 -26.42 -2.46 6.68
N ARG A 37 -25.65 -3.53 6.56
CA ARG A 37 -25.97 -4.79 7.26
C ARG A 37 -25.69 -4.66 8.76
N GLU A 38 -24.48 -4.28 9.13
CA GLU A 38 -24.05 -4.22 10.53
C GLU A 38 -24.57 -2.97 11.23
N GLN A 39 -24.51 -1.83 10.54
CA GLN A 39 -24.81 -0.53 11.13
C GLN A 39 -26.28 -0.14 11.05
N CYS A 40 -27.08 -0.85 10.26
CA CYS A 40 -28.53 -0.60 10.16
C CYS A 40 -29.32 -1.86 10.50
N ALA A 41 -29.27 -2.93 9.67
CA ALA A 41 -30.12 -4.09 9.83
C ALA A 41 -29.88 -4.86 11.13
N TRP A 42 -28.63 -5.01 11.58
CA TRP A 42 -28.31 -5.68 12.84
C TRP A 42 -28.43 -4.78 14.06
N ALA A 43 -28.22 -3.47 13.89
CA ALA A 43 -28.38 -2.51 14.98
C ALA A 43 -29.83 -2.20 15.34
N HIS A 44 -30.76 -2.47 14.41
CA HIS A 44 -32.20 -2.24 14.53
C HIS A 44 -32.98 -3.50 14.09
N ASP A 45 -32.62 -4.68 14.63
CA ASP A 45 -33.19 -5.95 14.22
C ASP A 45 -34.67 -6.09 14.62
N ASP A 46 -35.10 -5.38 15.63
CA ASP A 46 -36.47 -5.29 16.14
C ASP A 46 -37.30 -4.11 15.55
N ASP A 47 -36.67 -3.19 14.81
CA ASP A 47 -37.31 -2.03 14.19
C ASP A 47 -36.89 -1.85 12.71
N PRO A 48 -37.59 -2.50 11.75
CA PRO A 48 -37.30 -2.36 10.33
C PRO A 48 -37.46 -0.92 9.78
N ALA A 49 -38.30 -0.09 10.41
CA ALA A 49 -38.51 1.29 9.99
C ALA A 49 -37.26 2.12 10.34
N ALA A 50 -36.78 2.03 11.58
CA ALA A 50 -35.54 2.68 12.02
C ALA A 50 -34.33 2.18 11.23
N ALA A 51 -34.24 0.88 10.93
CA ALA A 51 -33.20 0.31 10.09
C ALA A 51 -33.19 0.93 8.68
N THR A 52 -34.36 1.15 8.09
CA THR A 52 -34.50 1.74 6.74
C THR A 52 -34.14 3.22 6.75
N GLU A 53 -34.55 3.96 7.76
CA GLU A 53 -34.20 5.37 7.92
C GLU A 53 -32.69 5.55 8.09
N ALA A 54 -32.06 4.79 8.98
CA ALA A 54 -30.61 4.82 9.18
C ALA A 54 -29.84 4.45 7.88
N ALA A 55 -30.31 3.43 7.15
CA ALA A 55 -29.68 3.04 5.90
C ALA A 55 -29.80 4.15 4.84
N SER A 56 -30.94 4.80 4.75
CA SER A 56 -31.19 5.90 3.80
C SER A 56 -30.29 7.10 4.10
N ALA A 57 -30.17 7.49 5.35
CA ALA A 57 -29.30 8.58 5.80
C ALA A 57 -27.82 8.26 5.51
N MET A 58 -27.36 7.07 5.83
CA MET A 58 -25.99 6.64 5.56
C MET A 58 -25.65 6.60 4.07
N ILE A 59 -26.59 6.15 3.23
CA ILE A 59 -26.42 6.14 1.77
C ILE A 59 -26.36 7.58 1.25
N ALA A 60 -27.26 8.46 1.72
CA ALA A 60 -27.25 9.88 1.35
C ALA A 60 -25.91 10.55 1.68
N ALA A 61 -25.37 10.32 2.88
CA ALA A 61 -24.06 10.81 3.29
C ALA A 61 -22.93 10.29 2.40
N ALA A 62 -22.93 9.00 2.08
CA ALA A 62 -21.94 8.42 1.19
C ALA A 62 -22.00 9.01 -0.23
N VAL A 63 -23.20 9.24 -0.75
CA VAL A 63 -23.41 9.92 -2.05
C VAL A 63 -22.91 11.36 -2.02
N ALA A 64 -23.21 12.11 -0.94
CA ALA A 64 -22.72 13.48 -0.76
C ALA A 64 -21.19 13.53 -0.76
N LYS A 65 -20.54 12.63 -0.05
CA LYS A 65 -19.09 12.48 -0.05
C LYS A 65 -18.55 12.13 -1.44
N ALA A 66 -19.14 11.12 -2.12
CA ALA A 66 -18.69 10.65 -3.41
C ALA A 66 -18.74 11.75 -4.49
N ARG A 67 -19.77 12.61 -4.46
CA ARG A 67 -19.90 13.76 -5.37
C ARG A 67 -18.76 14.78 -5.25
N LEU A 68 -18.13 14.87 -4.09
CA LEU A 68 -17.00 15.76 -3.82
C LEU A 68 -15.64 15.05 -3.96
N SER A 69 -15.64 13.76 -4.25
CA SER A 69 -14.40 13.01 -4.44
C SER A 69 -13.79 13.35 -5.79
N ALA A 70 -12.50 13.65 -5.79
CA ALA A 70 -11.74 13.89 -7.01
C ALA A 70 -10.98 12.63 -7.42
N ALA A 71 -11.12 12.23 -8.70
CA ALA A 71 -10.27 11.22 -9.28
C ALA A 71 -8.81 11.70 -9.26
N ARG A 72 -7.93 10.98 -8.58
CA ARG A 72 -6.50 11.18 -8.77
C ARG A 72 -6.06 10.29 -9.93
N PRO A 73 -5.35 10.84 -10.92
CA PRO A 73 -4.78 10.01 -11.96
C PRO A 73 -3.81 9.03 -11.27
N SER A 74 -4.17 7.76 -11.24
CA SER A 74 -3.23 6.71 -10.86
C SER A 74 -2.27 6.53 -12.03
N VAL A 75 -1.21 7.28 -12.05
CA VAL A 75 -0.10 7.02 -12.96
C VAL A 75 0.65 5.84 -12.37
N SER A 76 0.16 4.66 -12.64
CA SER A 76 0.93 3.44 -12.41
C SER A 76 1.56 3.05 -13.74
N PRO A 77 2.86 3.28 -13.91
CA PRO A 77 3.56 2.76 -15.07
C PRO A 77 3.44 1.23 -15.08
N PRO A 78 3.50 0.61 -16.27
CA PRO A 78 3.40 -0.84 -16.38
C PRO A 78 4.52 -1.50 -15.58
N LEU A 79 4.17 -2.48 -14.72
CA LEU A 79 5.16 -3.22 -13.96
C LEU A 79 6.10 -4.00 -14.87
N ILE A 80 7.38 -3.91 -14.58
CA ILE A 80 8.40 -4.76 -15.19
C ILE A 80 8.25 -6.18 -14.59
N LYS A 81 7.88 -7.16 -15.41
CA LYS A 81 7.60 -8.54 -14.96
C LYS A 81 8.88 -9.30 -14.58
N THR A 82 9.68 -8.70 -13.73
CA THR A 82 10.89 -9.28 -13.17
C THR A 82 10.92 -9.15 -11.66
N ALA A 83 11.50 -10.13 -10.99
CA ALA A 83 11.67 -10.13 -9.54
C ALA A 83 13.15 -10.10 -9.17
N LEU A 84 13.52 -9.29 -8.19
CA LEU A 84 14.83 -9.31 -7.56
C LEU A 84 14.75 -10.09 -6.25
N ILE A 85 15.64 -11.06 -6.07
CA ILE A 85 15.74 -11.84 -4.84
C ILE A 85 17.06 -11.48 -4.16
N LEU A 86 16.99 -10.96 -2.95
CA LEU A 86 18.16 -10.62 -2.13
C LEU A 86 18.39 -11.69 -1.08
N GLY A 87 19.57 -12.27 -1.10
CA GLY A 87 19.98 -13.27 -0.15
C GLY A 87 20.41 -14.59 -0.80
N ASN A 88 21.05 -15.43 0.00
CA ASN A 88 21.61 -16.72 -0.43
C ASN A 88 21.06 -17.89 0.38
N SER A 89 19.85 -17.80 0.90
CA SER A 89 19.18 -18.87 1.62
C SER A 89 18.65 -19.97 0.68
N GLN A 90 18.28 -21.11 1.26
CA GLN A 90 17.53 -22.14 0.54
C GLN A 90 16.17 -21.61 0.05
N ALA A 91 15.50 -20.77 0.84
CA ALA A 91 14.24 -20.13 0.45
C ALA A 91 14.41 -19.26 -0.80
N ALA A 92 15.55 -18.56 -0.95
CA ALA A 92 15.87 -17.80 -2.17
C ALA A 92 15.92 -18.69 -3.42
N ALA A 93 16.52 -19.88 -3.31
CA ALA A 93 16.60 -20.83 -4.41
C ALA A 93 15.23 -21.41 -4.78
N VAL A 94 14.43 -21.75 -3.79
CA VAL A 94 13.04 -22.22 -3.97
C VAL A 94 12.19 -21.14 -4.63
N CYS A 95 12.25 -19.91 -4.12
CA CYS A 95 11.52 -18.77 -4.68
C CYS A 95 11.90 -18.54 -6.15
N GLN A 96 13.19 -18.51 -6.47
CA GLN A 96 13.66 -18.32 -7.84
C GLN A 96 13.13 -19.41 -8.78
N LYS A 97 13.21 -20.68 -8.37
CA LYS A 97 12.69 -21.80 -9.16
C LYS A 97 11.18 -21.70 -9.37
N ALA A 98 10.43 -21.37 -8.32
CA ALA A 98 8.98 -21.24 -8.39
C ALA A 98 8.53 -20.09 -9.31
N LEU A 99 9.22 -18.96 -9.30
CA LEU A 99 8.97 -17.84 -10.22
C LEU A 99 9.29 -18.22 -11.67
N SER A 100 10.41 -18.92 -11.91
CA SER A 100 10.80 -19.38 -13.24
C SER A 100 9.77 -20.32 -13.86
N VAL A 101 9.17 -21.21 -13.07
CA VAL A 101 8.08 -22.11 -13.53
C VAL A 101 6.87 -21.32 -13.99
N GLN A 102 6.63 -20.13 -13.42
CA GLN A 102 5.54 -19.22 -13.80
C GLN A 102 5.92 -18.26 -14.95
N GLY A 103 7.07 -18.43 -15.56
CA GLY A 103 7.56 -17.58 -16.65
C GLY A 103 8.03 -16.19 -16.21
N ILE A 104 8.25 -16.00 -14.91
CA ILE A 104 8.74 -14.74 -14.36
C ILE A 104 10.26 -14.80 -14.24
N GLN A 105 10.93 -13.83 -14.86
CA GLN A 105 12.37 -13.68 -14.70
C GLN A 105 12.69 -13.25 -13.27
N ALA A 106 13.61 -13.98 -12.62
CA ALA A 106 14.03 -13.68 -11.26
C ALA A 106 15.57 -13.65 -11.18
N ALA A 107 16.12 -12.48 -10.92
CA ALA A 107 17.55 -12.32 -10.63
C ALA A 107 17.78 -12.52 -9.13
N ARG A 108 18.86 -13.27 -8.78
CA ARG A 108 19.25 -13.48 -7.40
C ARG A 108 20.58 -12.82 -7.11
N LEU A 109 20.58 -11.83 -6.21
CA LEU A 109 21.79 -11.23 -5.67
C LEU A 109 22.15 -11.95 -4.37
N ARG A 110 23.28 -12.62 -4.37
CA ARG A 110 23.80 -13.37 -3.21
C ARG A 110 24.43 -12.45 -2.17
N ASN A 111 24.95 -11.31 -2.61
CA ASN A 111 25.51 -10.27 -1.76
C ASN A 111 24.53 -9.12 -1.65
N THR A 112 24.48 -8.51 -0.48
CA THR A 112 23.68 -7.31 -0.25
C THR A 112 24.17 -6.18 -1.16
N PRO A 113 23.30 -5.53 -1.95
CA PRO A 113 23.69 -4.39 -2.77
C PRO A 113 24.07 -3.20 -1.91
N GLN A 114 24.77 -2.22 -2.46
CA GLN A 114 25.11 -0.99 -1.75
C GLN A 114 23.89 -0.11 -1.52
N GLU A 115 22.98 -0.11 -2.50
CA GLU A 115 21.79 0.73 -2.46
C GLU A 115 20.62 0.04 -3.17
N ILE A 116 19.42 0.23 -2.63
CA ILE A 116 18.17 -0.14 -3.29
C ILE A 116 17.29 1.10 -3.35
N ARG A 117 17.00 1.53 -4.57
CA ARG A 117 16.04 2.61 -4.82
C ARG A 117 14.70 2.01 -5.20
N GLN A 118 13.65 2.50 -4.56
CA GLN A 118 12.28 2.19 -4.93
C GLN A 118 11.69 3.38 -5.67
N THR A 119 11.15 3.12 -6.84
CA THR A 119 10.28 4.04 -7.58
C THR A 119 8.83 3.51 -7.53
N PRO A 120 7.82 4.24 -7.98
CA PRO A 120 6.44 3.75 -7.98
C PRO A 120 6.23 2.44 -8.74
N ASP A 121 7.06 2.13 -9.71
CA ASP A 121 6.91 1.01 -10.65
C ASP A 121 7.96 -0.08 -10.52
N HIS A 122 9.13 0.24 -9.96
CA HIS A 122 10.21 -0.75 -9.87
C HIS A 122 11.20 -0.48 -8.73
N PHE A 123 12.01 -1.49 -8.46
CA PHE A 123 13.18 -1.43 -7.60
C PHE A 123 14.43 -1.44 -8.46
N THR A 124 15.40 -0.61 -8.10
CA THR A 124 16.73 -0.58 -8.71
C THR A 124 17.77 -0.95 -7.65
N ALA A 125 18.56 -1.96 -7.90
CA ALA A 125 19.67 -2.34 -7.03
C ALA A 125 21.01 -1.93 -7.65
N LEU A 126 21.82 -1.22 -6.90
CA LEU A 126 23.19 -0.83 -7.23
C LEU A 126 24.15 -1.76 -6.51
N THR A 127 25.07 -2.37 -7.26
CA THR A 127 26.15 -3.21 -6.73
C THR A 127 27.50 -2.55 -6.95
N ASP A 128 28.55 -3.03 -6.26
CA ASP A 128 29.92 -2.54 -6.38
C ASP A 128 30.48 -2.48 -7.81
N LYS A 129 29.86 -3.23 -8.72
CA LYS A 129 30.24 -3.30 -10.14
C LYS A 129 29.36 -2.44 -11.04
N ALA A 130 28.64 -1.47 -10.47
CA ALA A 130 27.69 -0.62 -11.21
C ALA A 130 26.64 -1.41 -12.01
N THR A 131 26.35 -2.65 -11.65
CA THR A 131 25.32 -3.45 -12.30
C THR A 131 23.96 -2.99 -11.81
N LEU A 132 23.26 -2.28 -12.66
CA LEU A 132 21.87 -1.90 -12.44
C LEU A 132 20.99 -3.11 -12.71
N TRP A 133 20.20 -3.49 -11.72
CA TRP A 133 19.15 -4.47 -11.91
C TRP A 133 17.80 -3.82 -11.58
N ASN A 134 16.82 -4.00 -12.45
CA ASN A 134 15.48 -3.42 -12.32
C ASN A 134 14.41 -4.52 -12.29
N GLY A 135 13.43 -4.38 -11.41
CA GLY A 135 12.27 -5.26 -11.37
C GLY A 135 11.19 -4.70 -10.45
N SER A 136 9.95 -5.08 -10.71
CA SER A 136 8.82 -4.55 -9.95
C SER A 136 8.44 -5.39 -8.73
N ALA A 137 9.14 -6.48 -8.46
CA ALA A 137 9.03 -7.24 -7.23
C ALA A 137 10.39 -7.44 -6.58
N LEU A 138 10.45 -7.28 -5.26
CA LEU A 138 11.64 -7.48 -4.45
C LEU A 138 11.35 -8.53 -3.39
N VAL A 139 12.15 -9.58 -3.34
CA VAL A 139 12.06 -10.66 -2.34
C VAL A 139 13.29 -10.62 -1.46
N LEU A 140 13.09 -10.44 -0.17
CA LEU A 140 14.13 -10.54 0.84
C LEU A 140 14.17 -11.99 1.32
N ALA A 141 15.27 -12.69 1.10
CA ALA A 141 15.41 -14.09 1.44
C ALA A 141 16.70 -14.35 2.23
N PRO A 142 16.79 -13.78 3.45
CA PRO A 142 17.95 -13.91 4.32
C PRO A 142 18.09 -15.36 4.83
N ARG A 143 19.32 -15.76 5.18
CA ARG A 143 19.62 -17.04 5.84
C ARG A 143 19.33 -17.00 7.35
N ASP A 144 19.54 -15.83 7.95
CA ASP A 144 19.48 -15.59 9.36
C ASP A 144 19.12 -14.12 9.65
N GLU A 145 18.87 -13.81 10.93
CA GLU A 145 18.56 -12.46 11.39
C GLU A 145 19.67 -11.44 11.08
N GLN A 146 20.93 -11.85 11.10
CA GLN A 146 22.04 -10.93 10.82
C GLN A 146 22.06 -10.52 9.35
N GLU A 147 21.78 -11.47 8.43
CA GLU A 147 21.65 -11.16 7.01
C GLU A 147 20.40 -10.32 6.75
N TYR A 148 19.30 -10.58 7.46
CA TYR A 148 18.09 -9.78 7.41
C TYR A 148 18.35 -8.32 7.80
N ASP A 149 19.05 -8.09 8.89
CA ASP A 149 19.40 -6.74 9.34
C ASP A 149 20.31 -6.01 8.35
N ARG A 150 21.27 -6.71 7.74
CA ARG A 150 22.12 -6.14 6.68
C ARG A 150 21.31 -5.76 5.43
N ILE A 151 20.42 -6.63 4.97
CA ILE A 151 19.55 -6.34 3.81
C ILE A 151 18.65 -5.16 4.14
N ARG A 152 18.09 -5.12 5.35
CA ARG A 152 17.23 -4.05 5.82
C ARG A 152 17.92 -2.70 5.87
N ALA A 153 19.17 -2.66 6.28
CA ALA A 153 19.96 -1.43 6.36
C ALA A 153 20.18 -0.74 5.00
N VAL A 154 20.17 -1.50 3.91
CA VAL A 154 20.32 -0.94 2.56
C VAL A 154 19.13 -0.08 2.12
N PHE A 155 17.98 -0.24 2.75
CA PHE A 155 16.82 0.63 2.54
C PHE A 155 16.90 1.95 3.32
N ASP A 156 17.86 2.08 4.21
CA ASP A 156 18.01 3.23 5.10
C ASP A 156 18.99 4.26 4.52
N THR A 157 18.61 4.89 3.41
CA THR A 157 19.42 5.93 2.78
C THR A 157 19.34 7.29 3.50
N ALA A 158 18.50 7.43 4.53
CA ALA A 158 18.24 8.70 5.21
C ALA A 158 18.50 8.66 6.73
N GLY A 159 19.20 7.65 7.26
CA GLY A 159 19.45 7.51 8.70
C GLY A 159 18.21 7.11 9.52
N ARG A 160 17.12 6.75 8.86
CA ARG A 160 15.91 6.22 9.47
C ARG A 160 15.82 4.75 9.17
N GLN A 161 15.72 3.93 10.19
CA GLN A 161 15.58 2.48 10.00
C GLN A 161 14.31 2.19 9.20
N PRO A 162 14.41 1.62 8.00
CA PRO A 162 13.24 1.19 7.25
C PRO A 162 12.57 0.09 8.05
N ARG A 163 11.36 0.35 8.51
CA ARG A 163 10.58 -0.65 9.22
C ARG A 163 9.97 -1.64 8.23
N ILE A 164 10.82 -2.47 7.61
CA ILE A 164 10.30 -3.62 6.86
C ILE A 164 9.86 -4.64 7.91
N ARG A 165 8.55 -4.79 8.07
CA ARG A 165 7.95 -5.78 8.96
C ARG A 165 7.15 -6.76 8.12
N ALA A 166 7.30 -8.04 8.42
CA ALA A 166 6.39 -9.05 7.88
C ALA A 166 4.98 -8.77 8.40
N GLN A 167 3.99 -8.86 7.54
CA GLN A 167 2.61 -8.88 7.95
C GLN A 167 2.25 -10.30 8.37
N TRP A 168 1.66 -10.44 9.52
CA TRP A 168 1.16 -11.66 10.20
C TRP A 168 1.06 -12.90 9.29
N GLY A 169 2.01 -13.84 9.45
CA GLY A 169 1.98 -15.16 8.82
C GLY A 169 2.02 -15.18 7.27
N SER A 170 2.21 -14.06 6.62
CA SER A 170 2.30 -13.98 5.16
C SER A 170 3.70 -13.53 4.71
N ALA A 171 4.10 -13.97 3.53
CA ALA A 171 5.34 -13.52 2.90
C ALA A 171 5.29 -12.06 2.42
N THR A 172 4.27 -11.29 2.80
CA THR A 172 4.12 -9.87 2.45
C THR A 172 4.73 -8.98 3.53
N THR A 173 5.21 -7.82 3.11
CA THR A 173 5.64 -6.75 4.00
C THR A 173 4.67 -5.56 3.91
N HIS A 174 4.82 -4.58 4.79
CA HIS A 174 4.05 -3.34 4.69
C HIS A 174 4.48 -2.47 3.48
N ARG A 175 5.62 -2.77 2.84
CA ARG A 175 6.06 -2.09 1.61
C ARG A 175 5.51 -2.80 0.39
N PRO A 176 4.77 -2.09 -0.47
CA PRO A 176 4.26 -2.64 -1.73
C PRO A 176 5.38 -3.19 -2.60
N GLY A 177 5.15 -4.37 -3.18
CA GLY A 177 6.14 -5.04 -4.04
C GLY A 177 7.32 -5.65 -3.31
N VAL A 178 7.41 -5.53 -1.97
CA VAL A 178 8.46 -6.14 -1.15
C VAL A 178 7.91 -7.34 -0.39
N PHE A 179 8.55 -8.48 -0.55
CA PHE A 179 8.18 -9.77 0.04
C PHE A 179 9.31 -10.29 0.92
N LEU A 180 8.99 -11.09 1.93
CA LEU A 180 9.96 -11.63 2.87
C LEU A 180 9.85 -13.15 2.96
N CYS A 181 10.96 -13.83 2.80
CA CYS A 181 11.11 -15.21 3.25
C CYS A 181 11.56 -15.18 4.71
N ASP A 182 10.70 -15.61 5.62
CA ASP A 182 11.01 -15.67 7.04
C ASP A 182 12.17 -16.66 7.30
N PRO A 183 13.32 -16.21 7.83
CA PRO A 183 14.46 -17.09 8.10
C PRO A 183 14.20 -18.11 9.21
N ALA A 184 13.20 -17.89 10.07
CA ALA A 184 12.81 -18.82 11.13
C ALA A 184 11.82 -19.89 10.66
N ALA A 185 11.23 -19.75 9.47
CA ALA A 185 10.25 -20.68 8.92
C ALA A 185 10.89 -21.72 8.00
N ASP A 186 10.12 -22.77 7.64
CA ASP A 186 10.56 -23.76 6.65
C ASP A 186 10.94 -23.09 5.32
N PRO A 187 12.16 -23.31 4.81
CA PRO A 187 12.65 -22.61 3.62
C PRO A 187 11.82 -22.89 2.35
N THR A 188 11.22 -24.07 2.26
CA THR A 188 10.40 -24.44 1.09
C THR A 188 9.07 -23.69 1.14
N LEU A 189 8.40 -23.69 2.29
CA LEU A 189 7.11 -23.03 2.44
C LEU A 189 7.24 -21.50 2.27
N THR A 190 8.23 -20.88 2.93
CA THR A 190 8.40 -19.43 2.86
C THR A 190 8.87 -18.97 1.48
N GLY A 191 9.73 -19.76 0.80
CA GLY A 191 10.16 -19.49 -0.56
C GLY A 191 9.01 -19.59 -1.58
N MET A 192 8.16 -20.62 -1.47
CA MET A 192 6.98 -20.76 -2.31
C MET A 192 5.94 -19.68 -2.05
N ALA A 193 5.69 -19.31 -0.78
CA ALA A 193 4.78 -18.24 -0.42
C ALA A 193 5.23 -16.89 -0.99
N ALA A 194 6.51 -16.56 -0.86
CA ALA A 194 7.08 -15.34 -1.43
C ALA A 194 6.97 -15.32 -2.96
N ALA A 195 7.23 -16.45 -3.62
CA ALA A 195 7.07 -16.58 -5.07
C ALA A 195 5.62 -16.36 -5.51
N ALA A 196 4.67 -17.01 -4.86
CA ALA A 196 3.25 -16.87 -5.17
C ALA A 196 2.76 -15.43 -4.99
N ARG A 197 3.17 -14.76 -3.91
CA ARG A 197 2.83 -13.35 -3.66
C ARG A 197 3.47 -12.41 -4.66
N SER A 198 4.75 -12.63 -5.00
CA SER A 198 5.45 -11.85 -6.02
C SER A 198 4.82 -12.02 -7.40
N ALA A 199 4.44 -13.24 -7.76
CA ALA A 199 3.77 -13.52 -9.03
C ALA A 199 2.39 -12.86 -9.11
N ALA A 200 1.61 -12.94 -8.03
CA ALA A 200 0.33 -12.25 -7.95
C ALA A 200 0.49 -10.73 -8.10
N TRP A 201 1.49 -10.15 -7.44
CA TRP A 201 1.82 -8.72 -7.57
C TRP A 201 2.17 -8.35 -9.01
N LEU A 202 3.04 -9.09 -9.66
CA LEU A 202 3.48 -8.85 -11.04
C LEU A 202 2.39 -9.12 -12.09
N ALA A 203 1.37 -9.91 -11.74
CA ALA A 203 0.19 -10.14 -12.59
C ALA A 203 -0.79 -8.97 -12.56
N TYR A 204 -0.81 -8.17 -11.50
CA TYR A 204 -1.65 -6.99 -11.38
C TYR A 204 -1.06 -5.85 -12.21
N GLN A 205 -1.84 -5.34 -13.18
CA GLN A 205 -1.42 -4.20 -13.99
C GLN A 205 -1.48 -2.86 -13.24
N ASN A 206 -2.16 -2.82 -12.09
CA ASN A 206 -2.29 -1.64 -11.24
C ASN A 206 -2.37 -2.02 -9.75
N PRO A 207 -1.22 -2.26 -9.09
CA PRO A 207 -1.17 -2.70 -7.70
C PRO A 207 -1.63 -1.65 -6.67
N TRP A 208 -1.83 -0.42 -7.09
CA TRP A 208 -2.16 0.73 -6.24
C TRP A 208 -3.65 0.94 -6.00
N LEU A 209 -4.51 0.03 -6.47
CA LEU A 209 -5.94 0.10 -6.27
C LEU A 209 -6.30 -0.09 -4.78
N GLY A 210 -6.63 1.02 -4.15
CA GLY A 210 -7.24 1.05 -2.83
C GLY A 210 -6.44 1.65 -1.70
N VAL A 211 -5.23 2.12 -1.96
CA VAL A 211 -4.50 2.90 -0.96
C VAL A 211 -4.91 4.37 -1.08
N VAL A 212 -5.47 4.92 0.00
CA VAL A 212 -5.71 6.35 0.12
C VAL A 212 -4.38 7.03 0.36
N THR A 213 -3.83 7.67 -0.66
CA THR A 213 -2.58 8.41 -0.53
C THR A 213 -2.83 9.86 -0.18
N TYR A 214 -1.94 10.42 0.61
CA TYR A 214 -1.91 11.85 0.89
C TYR A 214 -1.10 12.61 -0.17
N GLY A 215 -1.41 13.88 -0.36
CA GLY A 215 -0.68 14.78 -1.24
C GLY A 215 -0.35 16.07 -0.54
N VAL A 216 0.67 16.76 -1.02
CA VAL A 216 1.11 18.04 -0.50
C VAL A 216 0.64 19.15 -1.43
N ASP A 217 0.03 20.19 -0.86
CA ASP A 217 -0.24 21.45 -1.54
C ASP A 217 1.05 22.30 -1.52
N PRO A 218 1.67 22.53 -2.67
CA PRO A 218 2.94 23.26 -2.72
C PRO A 218 2.80 24.75 -2.34
N GLN A 219 1.59 25.32 -2.50
CA GLN A 219 1.36 26.74 -2.15
C GLN A 219 1.25 26.95 -0.63
N ARG A 220 0.89 25.91 0.10
CA ARG A 220 0.78 25.95 1.56
C ARG A 220 1.97 25.36 2.28
N CYS A 221 2.73 24.50 1.60
CA CYS A 221 3.90 23.84 2.21
C CYS A 221 4.99 24.86 2.53
N ARG A 222 5.54 24.77 3.75
CA ARG A 222 6.63 25.62 4.22
C ARG A 222 7.97 24.90 4.29
N GLY A 223 8.06 23.66 3.85
CA GLY A 223 9.29 22.86 3.87
C GLY A 223 9.86 22.59 5.27
N CYS A 224 9.05 22.64 6.34
CA CYS A 224 9.52 22.50 7.73
C CYS A 224 10.09 21.12 8.07
N GLY A 225 9.63 20.05 7.38
CA GLY A 225 10.09 18.68 7.62
C GLY A 225 9.37 17.91 8.71
N ASP A 226 8.40 18.51 9.42
CA ASP A 226 7.67 17.84 10.50
C ASP A 226 6.94 16.58 10.02
N CYS A 227 6.37 16.62 8.81
CA CYS A 227 5.69 15.49 8.20
C CYS A 227 6.64 14.34 7.86
N GLU A 228 7.87 14.67 7.45
CA GLU A 228 8.89 13.68 7.16
C GLU A 228 9.34 12.97 8.44
N GLN A 229 9.45 13.71 9.57
CA GLN A 229 9.88 13.13 10.86
C GLN A 229 8.88 12.13 11.45
N VAL A 230 7.58 12.34 11.23
CA VAL A 230 6.52 11.50 11.83
C VAL A 230 6.09 10.33 10.95
N CYS A 231 6.51 10.29 9.69
CA CYS A 231 6.12 9.21 8.79
C CYS A 231 6.87 7.92 9.14
N GLU A 232 6.18 6.96 9.76
CA GLU A 232 6.76 5.66 10.11
C GLU A 232 7.16 4.82 8.89
N PHE A 233 6.57 5.12 7.73
CA PHE A 233 6.81 4.37 6.49
C PHE A 233 7.95 4.95 5.65
N GLY A 234 8.47 6.13 6.02
CA GLY A 234 9.50 6.81 5.24
C GLY A 234 9.02 7.26 3.85
N ALA A 235 7.71 7.50 3.72
CA ALA A 235 7.09 7.88 2.45
C ALA A 235 7.29 9.35 2.09
N ILE A 236 7.86 10.17 2.97
CA ILE A 236 7.95 11.61 2.78
C ILE A 236 9.41 12.03 2.70
N GLN A 237 9.71 12.84 1.70
CA GLN A 237 11.03 13.43 1.48
C GLN A 237 10.90 14.92 1.22
N LEU A 238 11.85 15.69 1.70
CA LEU A 238 11.97 17.10 1.33
C LEU A 238 12.76 17.22 0.04
N GLN A 239 12.19 17.87 -0.95
CA GLN A 239 12.80 18.14 -2.24
C GLN A 239 13.05 19.64 -2.42
N GLY A 240 14.13 20.03 -3.11
CA GLY A 240 14.56 21.42 -3.30
C GLY A 240 15.47 21.90 -2.18
N GLU A 241 15.97 23.13 -2.32
CA GLU A 241 16.88 23.78 -1.39
C GLU A 241 16.33 25.13 -0.91
N GLY A 242 16.73 25.54 0.30
CA GLY A 242 16.33 26.82 0.88
C GLY A 242 14.81 26.99 0.98
N GLU A 243 14.31 28.14 0.54
CA GLU A 243 12.87 28.47 0.56
C GLU A 243 12.04 27.69 -0.47
N ALA A 244 12.66 27.11 -1.49
CA ALA A 244 12.02 26.25 -2.48
C ALA A 244 11.86 24.80 -2.01
N ARG A 245 12.25 24.50 -0.77
CA ARG A 245 12.15 23.16 -0.21
C ARG A 245 10.71 22.80 0.10
N LEU A 246 10.21 21.75 -0.52
CA LEU A 246 8.83 21.26 -0.36
C LEU A 246 8.82 19.78 0.01
N ALA A 247 7.84 19.38 0.78
CA ALA A 247 7.62 17.98 1.06
C ALA A 247 7.00 17.29 -0.17
N TRP A 248 7.51 16.10 -0.47
CA TRP A 248 6.94 15.20 -1.48
C TRP A 248 6.60 13.87 -0.81
N ILE A 249 5.41 13.36 -1.09
CA ILE A 249 4.94 12.08 -0.55
C ILE A 249 4.98 11.05 -1.68
N ASP A 250 5.78 10.01 -1.48
CA ASP A 250 5.85 8.88 -2.41
C ASP A 250 4.55 8.07 -2.32
N PRO A 251 3.71 8.06 -3.37
CA PRO A 251 2.46 7.32 -3.37
C PRO A 251 2.68 5.81 -3.32
N ALA A 252 3.87 5.34 -3.70
CA ALA A 252 4.24 3.94 -3.65
C ALA A 252 4.52 3.44 -2.23
N ILE A 253 4.94 4.31 -1.34
CA ILE A 253 5.31 3.97 0.04
C ILE A 253 4.21 4.38 1.01
N CYS A 254 3.43 5.41 0.68
CA CYS A 254 2.38 5.95 1.53
C CYS A 254 1.31 4.90 1.86
N GLN A 255 1.09 4.65 3.16
CA GLN A 255 0.07 3.73 3.65
C GLN A 255 -1.26 4.42 4.00
N GLY A 256 -1.32 5.76 3.86
CA GLY A 256 -2.55 6.53 4.06
C GLY A 256 -2.99 6.66 5.53
N ASP A 257 -2.08 6.55 6.50
CA ASP A 257 -2.37 6.64 7.93
C ASP A 257 -2.76 8.04 8.41
N GLY A 258 -2.34 9.08 7.69
CA GLY A 258 -2.71 10.47 7.94
C GLY A 258 -1.94 11.18 9.05
N THR A 259 -1.00 10.54 9.72
CA THR A 259 -0.19 11.14 10.80
C THR A 259 0.52 12.41 10.34
N CYS A 260 1.01 12.43 9.10
CA CYS A 260 1.64 13.60 8.49
C CYS A 260 0.69 14.80 8.32
N ALA A 261 -0.58 14.54 8.01
CA ALA A 261 -1.58 15.60 7.85
C ALA A 261 -1.93 16.26 9.19
N THR A 262 -2.05 15.48 10.26
CA THR A 262 -2.33 16.00 11.60
C THR A 262 -1.15 16.79 12.17
N ARG A 263 0.07 16.46 11.75
CA ARG A 263 1.29 17.14 12.21
C ARG A 263 1.63 18.38 11.41
N CYS A 264 1.04 18.57 10.22
CA CYS A 264 1.38 19.69 9.34
C CYS A 264 0.85 21.03 9.87
N PRO A 265 1.72 21.98 10.33
CA PRO A 265 1.29 23.24 10.92
C PRO A 265 0.65 24.18 9.88
N ALA A 266 0.95 23.99 8.60
CA ALA A 266 0.39 24.75 7.49
C ALA A 266 -0.88 24.14 6.91
N GLY A 267 -1.32 22.95 7.37
CA GLY A 267 -2.42 22.19 6.78
C GLY A 267 -2.25 21.93 5.29
N ALA A 268 -1.01 21.77 4.84
CA ALA A 268 -0.65 21.56 3.44
C ALA A 268 -0.85 20.12 2.96
N ILE A 269 -1.12 19.18 3.86
CA ILE A 269 -1.23 17.77 3.53
C ILE A 269 -2.68 17.34 3.64
N SER A 270 -3.21 16.78 2.57
CA SER A 270 -4.60 16.31 2.50
C SER A 270 -4.72 15.07 1.63
N THR A 271 -5.83 14.37 1.81
CA THR A 271 -6.25 13.27 0.92
C THR A 271 -7.50 13.70 0.15
N GLY A 272 -7.67 13.19 -1.06
CA GLY A 272 -8.87 13.44 -1.87
C GLY A 272 -10.14 12.72 -1.36
N HIS A 273 -10.02 11.90 -0.31
CA HIS A 273 -11.11 11.03 0.17
C HIS A 273 -11.64 11.37 1.56
N LEU A 274 -11.05 12.33 2.28
CA LEU A 274 -11.45 12.75 3.63
C LEU A 274 -11.11 14.24 3.84
N THR A 275 -11.59 15.09 2.97
CA THR A 275 -11.47 16.55 3.15
C THR A 275 -12.54 17.05 4.12
N SER A 276 -12.30 18.19 4.80
CA SER A 276 -13.30 18.82 5.67
C SER A 276 -14.62 19.04 4.94
N ARG A 277 -14.58 19.50 3.69
CA ARG A 277 -15.77 19.71 2.86
C ARG A 277 -16.57 18.43 2.61
N GLN A 278 -15.89 17.29 2.45
CA GLN A 278 -16.57 15.99 2.31
C GLN A 278 -17.25 15.57 3.61
N ILE A 279 -16.58 15.78 4.74
CA ILE A 279 -17.12 15.47 6.07
C ILE A 279 -18.34 16.36 6.37
N GLU A 280 -18.25 17.65 6.09
CA GLU A 280 -19.36 18.61 6.23
C GLU A 280 -20.58 18.17 5.40
N ALA A 281 -20.37 17.85 4.12
CA ALA A 281 -21.45 17.38 3.25
C ALA A 281 -22.07 16.05 3.72
N MET A 282 -21.26 15.15 4.31
CA MET A 282 -21.78 13.92 4.93
C MET A 282 -22.66 14.23 6.14
N LEU A 283 -22.22 15.13 7.00
CA LEU A 283 -22.99 15.51 8.19
C LEU A 283 -24.30 16.21 7.83
N GLU A 284 -24.27 17.14 6.86
CA GLU A 284 -25.49 17.77 6.34
C GLU A 284 -26.50 16.74 5.81
N ALA A 285 -26.02 15.76 5.04
CA ALA A 285 -26.87 14.73 4.48
C ALA A 285 -27.38 13.69 5.51
N LEU A 286 -26.66 13.51 6.64
CA LEU A 286 -27.10 12.65 7.75
C LEU A 286 -28.16 13.32 8.61
N LEU A 287 -28.18 14.66 8.66
CA LEU A 287 -29.06 15.44 9.51
C LEU A 287 -30.30 15.97 8.77
N ALA A 288 -30.36 15.77 7.45
CA ALA A 288 -31.49 16.18 6.62
C ALA A 288 -32.62 15.15 6.64
#